data_4a10b89d384a525f085e5873bffdf4c0
#
_entry.id   4a10b89d384a525f085e5873bffdf4c0
#
_cell.length_a   1.000
_cell.length_b   1.000
_cell.length_c   1.000
_cell.angle_alpha   90.00
_cell.angle_beta   90.00
_cell.angle_gamma   90.00
#
_symmetry.space_group_name_H-M   'P 1'
#
loop_
_entity.id
_entity.type
_entity.pdbx_description
1 polymer ?
#
loop_
_entity_poly.entity_id
_entity_poly.type
_entity_poly.pdbx_seq_one_letter_code
_entity_poly.pdbx_strand_id
1 'polypeptide(L)'
;MQDAVLWVDRLSVVYPGGVTALRDTSVAFRRGEFTVLLGLSGAGKSTLLRSLNRLVTPTGGSVTSELGELGSGSALRQHRRRTAMIFQHHQLIERQSALANVLTGRLAFHSTLRSLFPLPRADQEIALSCLARVGLADKALSRVDKLSGGQQQRVGIARALAQQPAIILADEPVASLDPATSVRVLGLLRDICKEDGITAIVSLHQLEYARRFADRVVGLADSQIAFDAAPSELTDAQLERIYAGRSTTQPANAPAEPPVMLEPSLEMSR
;
A
#
# COMPACT_ATOMS: atom_id res chain seq x y z
N MET A 1 20.66 -6.75 10.55
CA MET A 1 19.27 -7.24 10.73
C MET A 1 18.51 -6.50 11.84
N GLN A 2 19.10 -5.51 12.50
CA GLN A 2 18.53 -4.89 13.73
C GLN A 2 17.50 -3.78 13.51
N ASP A 3 17.16 -3.40 12.25
CA ASP A 3 16.29 -2.26 12.00
C ASP A 3 15.10 -2.57 11.04
N ALA A 4 14.80 -3.83 10.81
CA ALA A 4 13.67 -4.21 9.97
C ALA A 4 12.36 -4.22 10.79
N VAL A 5 11.26 -3.78 10.16
CA VAL A 5 9.90 -3.73 10.76
C VAL A 5 8.99 -4.83 10.21
N LEU A 6 9.33 -5.38 9.04
CA LEU A 6 8.63 -6.49 8.39
C LEU A 6 9.63 -7.47 7.80
N TRP A 7 9.36 -8.76 7.96
CA TRP A 7 10.11 -9.87 7.40
C TRP A 7 9.17 -10.77 6.61
N VAL A 8 9.56 -11.10 5.42
CA VAL A 8 8.91 -12.08 4.54
C VAL A 8 9.86 -13.24 4.39
N ASP A 9 9.42 -14.45 4.73
CA ASP A 9 10.23 -15.66 4.62
C ASP A 9 9.55 -16.66 3.69
N ARG A 10 10.18 -16.97 2.56
CA ARG A 10 9.79 -17.94 1.54
C ARG A 10 8.30 -17.87 1.17
N LEU A 11 7.79 -16.65 1.05
CA LEU A 11 6.38 -16.39 0.79
C LEU A 11 5.99 -16.90 -0.59
N SER A 12 4.94 -17.69 -0.64
CA SER A 12 4.34 -18.19 -1.87
C SER A 12 2.85 -17.92 -1.87
N VAL A 13 2.32 -17.51 -3.02
CA VAL A 13 0.88 -17.25 -3.23
C VAL A 13 0.45 -17.87 -4.55
N VAL A 14 -0.47 -18.82 -4.46
CA VAL A 14 -1.14 -19.43 -5.61
C VAL A 14 -2.63 -19.13 -5.50
N TYR A 15 -3.19 -18.45 -6.50
CA TYR A 15 -4.61 -18.16 -6.55
C TYR A 15 -5.44 -19.36 -6.99
N PRO A 16 -6.74 -19.40 -6.68
CA PRO A 16 -7.66 -20.38 -7.26
C PRO A 16 -7.53 -20.38 -8.80
N GLY A 17 -7.42 -21.57 -9.41
CA GLY A 17 -7.11 -21.71 -10.84
C GLY A 17 -5.63 -21.95 -11.15
N GLY A 18 -4.76 -22.08 -10.12
CA GLY A 18 -3.36 -22.48 -10.29
C GLY A 18 -2.40 -21.36 -10.70
N VAL A 19 -2.85 -20.11 -10.71
CA VAL A 19 -2.00 -18.96 -11.05
C VAL A 19 -1.06 -18.67 -9.89
N THR A 20 0.25 -18.88 -10.10
CA THR A 20 1.29 -18.55 -9.13
C THR A 20 1.62 -17.07 -9.22
N ALA A 21 1.26 -16.30 -8.19
CA ALA A 21 1.49 -14.86 -8.11
C ALA A 21 2.77 -14.49 -7.35
N LEU A 22 3.18 -15.33 -6.40
CA LEU A 22 4.48 -15.22 -5.73
C LEU A 22 5.05 -16.62 -5.52
N ARG A 23 6.37 -16.73 -5.67
CA ARG A 23 7.13 -17.98 -5.51
C ARG A 23 8.35 -17.73 -4.65
N ASP A 24 8.41 -18.43 -3.52
CA ASP A 24 9.61 -18.48 -2.63
C ASP A 24 10.28 -17.11 -2.43
N THR A 25 9.47 -16.10 -2.09
CA THR A 25 9.89 -14.71 -1.98
C THR A 25 10.32 -14.39 -0.56
N SER A 26 11.57 -13.94 -0.37
CA SER A 26 12.08 -13.53 0.94
C SER A 26 12.64 -12.11 0.86
N VAL A 27 12.19 -11.22 1.78
CA VAL A 27 12.64 -9.83 1.86
C VAL A 27 12.36 -9.26 3.25
N ALA A 28 13.22 -8.35 3.71
CA ALA A 28 12.99 -7.59 4.93
C ALA A 28 12.89 -6.09 4.60
N PHE A 29 11.95 -5.38 5.25
CA PHE A 29 11.75 -3.94 5.08
C PHE A 29 12.22 -3.19 6.31
N ARG A 30 13.05 -2.15 6.12
CA ARG A 30 13.67 -1.38 7.19
C ARG A 30 12.80 -0.22 7.64
N ARG A 31 12.95 0.16 8.91
CA ARG A 31 12.23 1.29 9.52
C ARG A 31 12.57 2.61 8.82
N GLY A 32 11.55 3.42 8.54
CA GLY A 32 11.70 4.75 7.95
C GLY A 32 12.25 4.77 6.52
N GLU A 33 12.40 3.59 5.88
CA GLU A 33 12.86 3.46 4.51
C GLU A 33 11.70 3.61 3.53
N PHE A 34 11.90 4.35 2.45
CA PHE A 34 10.97 4.44 1.33
C PHE A 34 11.38 3.40 0.27
N THR A 35 10.83 2.19 0.38
CA THR A 35 11.14 1.08 -0.55
C THR A 35 10.17 1.08 -1.73
N VAL A 36 10.68 1.00 -2.95
CA VAL A 36 9.88 0.84 -4.16
C VAL A 36 9.94 -0.60 -4.66
N LEU A 37 8.77 -1.22 -4.84
CA LEU A 37 8.61 -2.47 -5.56
C LEU A 37 8.47 -2.17 -7.05
N LEU A 38 9.45 -2.57 -7.86
CA LEU A 38 9.52 -2.30 -9.29
C LEU A 38 9.32 -3.60 -10.10
N GLY A 39 8.59 -3.54 -11.20
CA GLY A 39 8.36 -4.68 -12.08
C GLY A 39 7.18 -4.48 -13.02
N LEU A 40 7.03 -5.35 -14.00
CA LEU A 40 5.90 -5.33 -14.93
C LEU A 40 4.55 -5.65 -14.25
N SER A 41 3.45 -5.39 -14.96
CA SER A 41 2.14 -5.88 -14.55
C SER A 41 2.16 -7.40 -14.45
N GLY A 42 1.56 -7.96 -13.39
CA GLY A 42 1.58 -9.40 -13.14
C GLY A 42 2.84 -9.95 -12.46
N ALA A 43 3.89 -9.15 -12.21
CA ALA A 43 5.12 -9.61 -11.54
C ALA A 43 4.95 -9.99 -10.05
N GLY A 44 3.77 -9.77 -9.45
CA GLY A 44 3.48 -10.13 -8.05
C GLY A 44 3.53 -8.97 -7.06
N LYS A 45 3.79 -7.72 -7.48
CA LYS A 45 3.93 -6.54 -6.61
C LYS A 45 2.73 -6.31 -5.69
N SER A 46 1.53 -6.22 -6.27
CA SER A 46 0.27 -6.02 -5.52
C SER A 46 -0.02 -7.20 -4.60
N THR A 47 0.30 -8.42 -5.04
CA THR A 47 0.15 -9.63 -4.21
C THR A 47 1.09 -9.58 -3.01
N LEU A 48 2.36 -9.19 -3.19
CA LEU A 48 3.30 -9.00 -2.09
C LEU A 48 2.78 -7.95 -1.11
N LEU A 49 2.42 -6.73 -1.58
CA LEU A 49 1.88 -5.68 -0.73
C LEU A 49 0.66 -6.12 0.07
N ARG A 50 -0.30 -6.77 -0.58
CA ARG A 50 -1.51 -7.26 0.07
C ARG A 50 -1.22 -8.38 1.07
N SER A 51 -0.20 -9.21 0.81
CA SER A 51 0.26 -10.24 1.76
C SER A 51 0.90 -9.65 3.02
N LEU A 52 1.62 -8.51 2.90
CA LEU A 52 2.21 -7.80 4.05
C LEU A 52 1.16 -7.34 5.06
N ASN A 53 -0.08 -7.08 4.64
CA ASN A 53 -1.21 -6.73 5.52
C ASN A 53 -2.23 -7.86 5.64
N ARG A 54 -1.88 -9.09 5.19
CA ARG A 54 -2.77 -10.28 5.21
C ARG A 54 -4.14 -10.03 4.58
N LEU A 55 -4.20 -9.18 3.56
CA LEU A 55 -5.37 -9.07 2.66
C LEU A 55 -5.38 -10.20 1.63
N VAL A 56 -4.21 -10.77 1.34
CA VAL A 56 -4.03 -12.03 0.62
C VAL A 56 -3.40 -13.00 1.59
N THR A 57 -3.98 -14.18 1.71
CA THR A 57 -3.43 -15.27 2.55
C THR A 57 -2.38 -16.04 1.74
N PRO A 58 -1.12 -16.09 2.20
CA PRO A 58 -0.10 -16.90 1.57
C PRO A 58 -0.45 -18.38 1.57
N THR A 59 -0.06 -19.09 0.51
CA THR A 59 -0.16 -20.55 0.41
C THR A 59 1.06 -21.26 1.00
N GLY A 60 2.17 -20.53 1.22
CA GLY A 60 3.38 -21.03 1.86
C GLY A 60 4.22 -19.87 2.38
N GLY A 61 5.13 -20.16 3.30
CA GLY A 61 5.97 -19.15 3.95
C GLY A 61 5.23 -18.32 4.99
N SER A 62 5.87 -17.27 5.48
CA SER A 62 5.31 -16.42 6.53
C SER A 62 5.65 -14.93 6.34
N VAL A 63 4.84 -14.08 6.98
CA VAL A 63 5.11 -12.66 7.17
C VAL A 63 5.15 -12.38 8.66
N THR A 64 6.25 -11.80 9.13
CA THR A 64 6.47 -11.44 10.52
C THR A 64 6.66 -9.93 10.64
N SER A 65 6.07 -9.33 11.66
CA SER A 65 6.30 -7.92 12.04
C SER A 65 6.97 -7.88 13.41
N GLU A 66 7.31 -6.68 13.87
CA GLU A 66 7.78 -6.47 15.25
C GLU A 66 6.79 -6.96 16.33
N LEU A 67 5.53 -7.14 15.96
CA LEU A 67 4.46 -7.64 16.84
C LEU A 67 4.34 -9.17 16.83
N GLY A 68 5.19 -9.85 16.05
CA GLY A 68 5.17 -11.29 15.84
C GLY A 68 4.68 -11.69 14.45
N GLU A 69 4.49 -12.99 14.26
CA GLU A 69 4.01 -13.55 12.99
C GLU A 69 2.56 -13.11 12.70
N LEU A 70 2.33 -12.69 11.46
CA LEU A 70 1.03 -12.18 11.00
C LEU A 70 0.10 -13.32 10.52
N GLY A 71 -0.08 -14.35 11.33
CA GLY A 71 -1.00 -15.44 11.05
C GLY A 71 -2.46 -15.02 11.27
N SER A 72 -2.84 -14.83 12.53
CA SER A 72 -4.19 -14.45 12.96
C SER A 72 -4.13 -13.79 14.35
N GLY A 73 -5.29 -13.38 14.88
CA GLY A 73 -5.41 -12.94 16.27
C GLY A 73 -4.96 -11.50 16.54
N SER A 74 -4.37 -11.28 17.75
CA SER A 74 -4.08 -9.93 18.25
C SER A 74 -2.94 -9.25 17.50
N ALA A 75 -1.89 -9.98 17.12
CA ALA A 75 -0.75 -9.45 16.38
C ALA A 75 -1.19 -8.86 15.03
N LEU A 76 -2.01 -9.60 14.27
CA LEU A 76 -2.54 -9.12 13.00
C LEU A 76 -3.44 -7.89 13.17
N ARG A 77 -4.32 -7.88 14.20
CA ARG A 77 -5.17 -6.71 14.46
C ARG A 77 -4.35 -5.47 14.81
N GLN A 78 -3.33 -5.61 15.65
CA GLN A 78 -2.43 -4.51 16.02
C GLN A 78 -1.60 -4.06 14.82
N HIS A 79 -1.09 -5.01 14.03
CA HIS A 79 -0.37 -4.68 12.78
C HIS A 79 -1.25 -3.86 11.84
N ARG A 80 -2.49 -4.30 11.54
CA ARG A 80 -3.42 -3.58 10.66
C ARG A 80 -3.80 -2.19 11.18
N ARG A 81 -3.82 -1.97 12.50
CA ARG A 81 -4.05 -0.64 13.09
C ARG A 81 -2.87 0.31 12.84
N ARG A 82 -1.65 -0.22 12.71
CA ARG A 82 -0.41 0.53 12.50
C ARG A 82 0.08 0.53 11.06
N THR A 83 -0.64 -0.14 10.17
CA THR A 83 -0.31 -0.25 8.75
C THR A 83 -1.47 0.28 7.92
N ALA A 84 -1.26 1.41 7.26
CA ALA A 84 -2.24 1.98 6.34
C ALA A 84 -1.99 1.47 4.92
N MET A 85 -3.08 1.37 4.13
CA MET A 85 -2.98 0.98 2.72
C MET A 85 -3.59 2.04 1.81
N ILE A 86 -2.84 2.41 0.78
CA ILE A 86 -3.25 3.28 -0.32
C ILE A 86 -3.42 2.38 -1.54
N PHE A 87 -4.63 2.35 -2.10
CA PHE A 87 -4.99 1.49 -3.23
C PHE A 87 -4.93 2.26 -4.55
N GLN A 88 -4.70 1.56 -5.64
CA GLN A 88 -4.66 2.09 -7.00
C GLN A 88 -5.95 2.85 -7.38
N HIS A 89 -7.11 2.30 -7.07
CA HIS A 89 -8.42 2.94 -7.26
C HIS A 89 -8.87 3.57 -5.96
N HIS A 90 -8.34 4.65 -5.56
CA HIS A 90 -8.56 5.45 -4.33
C HIS A 90 -9.52 4.86 -3.26
N GLN A 91 -10.48 4.02 -3.66
CA GLN A 91 -11.52 3.41 -2.81
C GLN A 91 -12.17 4.44 -1.86
N LEU A 92 -12.49 5.60 -2.41
CA LEU A 92 -13.15 6.67 -1.70
C LEU A 92 -14.66 6.56 -1.89
N ILE A 93 -15.41 7.01 -0.90
CA ILE A 93 -16.86 7.11 -0.97
C ILE A 93 -17.19 8.39 -1.72
N GLU A 94 -17.48 8.29 -3.01
CA GLU A 94 -17.57 9.40 -3.96
C GLU A 94 -18.54 10.49 -3.53
N ARG A 95 -19.72 10.11 -3.00
CA ARG A 95 -20.79 11.03 -2.58
C ARG A 95 -20.55 11.67 -1.21
N GLN A 96 -19.52 11.27 -0.50
CA GLN A 96 -19.14 11.87 0.78
C GLN A 96 -18.08 12.97 0.60
N SER A 97 -17.95 13.82 1.62
CA SER A 97 -16.93 14.86 1.66
C SER A 97 -15.53 14.26 1.82
N ALA A 98 -14.49 15.05 1.47
CA ALA A 98 -13.10 14.68 1.72
C ALA A 98 -12.87 14.38 3.20
N LEU A 99 -13.38 15.22 4.12
CA LEU A 99 -13.29 15.02 5.56
C LEU A 99 -13.91 13.70 6.01
N ALA A 100 -15.12 13.38 5.53
CA ALA A 100 -15.80 12.13 5.88
C ALA A 100 -15.02 10.90 5.41
N ASN A 101 -14.41 10.97 4.21
CA ASN A 101 -13.52 9.92 3.73
C ASN A 101 -12.26 9.76 4.60
N VAL A 102 -11.62 10.85 4.99
CA VAL A 102 -10.42 10.80 5.84
C VAL A 102 -10.74 10.26 7.23
N LEU A 103 -11.91 10.61 7.78
CA LEU A 103 -12.38 10.09 9.06
C LEU A 103 -12.54 8.56 9.09
N THR A 104 -12.75 7.90 7.94
CA THR A 104 -12.78 6.43 7.90
C THR A 104 -11.46 5.80 8.35
N GLY A 105 -10.33 6.51 8.20
CA GLY A 105 -9.03 6.08 8.73
C GLY A 105 -8.98 5.98 10.27
N ARG A 106 -9.91 6.63 10.97
CA ARG A 106 -10.01 6.60 12.44
C ARG A 106 -10.85 5.44 12.97
N LEU A 107 -11.62 4.76 12.11
CA LEU A 107 -12.57 3.72 12.54
C LEU A 107 -11.90 2.58 13.31
N ALA A 108 -10.67 2.21 12.95
CA ALA A 108 -9.92 1.15 13.62
C ALA A 108 -9.61 1.42 15.11
N PHE A 109 -9.80 2.66 15.59
CA PHE A 109 -9.58 3.07 16.99
C PHE A 109 -10.85 2.99 17.84
N HIS A 110 -11.99 2.70 17.23
CA HIS A 110 -13.29 2.64 17.88
C HIS A 110 -13.90 1.24 17.81
N SER A 111 -14.78 0.94 18.76
CA SER A 111 -15.60 -0.28 18.69
C SER A 111 -16.63 -0.16 17.56
N THR A 112 -17.14 -1.31 17.07
CA THR A 112 -18.15 -1.34 16.02
C THR A 112 -19.40 -0.51 16.37
N LEU A 113 -19.87 -0.60 17.62
CA LEU A 113 -21.02 0.20 18.08
C LEU A 113 -20.68 1.70 18.07
N ARG A 114 -19.47 2.09 18.51
CA ARG A 114 -19.07 3.50 18.54
C ARG A 114 -18.92 4.08 17.14
N SER A 115 -18.50 3.29 16.15
CA SER A 115 -18.33 3.72 14.77
C SER A 115 -19.65 3.97 14.01
N LEU A 116 -20.79 3.57 14.56
CA LEU A 116 -22.12 3.90 14.03
C LEU A 116 -22.57 5.34 14.37
N PHE A 117 -21.87 6.03 15.26
CA PHE A 117 -22.16 7.40 15.67
C PHE A 117 -21.07 8.35 15.12
N PRO A 118 -21.35 9.67 15.04
CA PRO A 118 -20.35 10.66 14.67
C PRO A 118 -19.07 10.52 15.51
N LEU A 119 -17.92 10.54 14.85
CA LEU A 119 -16.63 10.41 15.52
C LEU A 119 -16.34 11.63 16.41
N PRO A 120 -15.56 11.47 17.48
CA PRO A 120 -15.20 12.54 18.40
C PRO A 120 -14.55 13.73 17.70
N ARG A 121 -14.65 14.91 18.30
CA ARG A 121 -14.02 16.13 17.79
C ARG A 121 -12.51 15.97 17.61
N ALA A 122 -11.84 15.27 18.51
CA ALA A 122 -10.40 14.96 18.37
C ALA A 122 -10.06 14.23 17.07
N ASP A 123 -10.88 13.25 16.64
CA ASP A 123 -10.68 12.56 15.37
C ASP A 123 -10.94 13.47 14.17
N GLN A 124 -11.91 14.39 14.28
CA GLN A 124 -12.18 15.38 13.24
C GLN A 124 -11.01 16.35 13.09
N GLU A 125 -10.39 16.79 14.19
CA GLU A 125 -9.20 17.64 14.19
C GLU A 125 -8.01 16.93 13.55
N ILE A 126 -7.79 15.64 13.87
CA ILE A 126 -6.77 14.81 13.21
C ILE A 126 -7.03 14.73 11.71
N ALA A 127 -8.26 14.45 11.28
CA ALA A 127 -8.61 14.33 9.87
C ALA A 127 -8.43 15.66 9.12
N LEU A 128 -8.80 16.79 9.72
CA LEU A 128 -8.57 18.12 9.15
C LEU A 128 -7.07 18.45 9.05
N SER A 129 -6.28 18.11 10.06
CA SER A 129 -4.82 18.25 10.02
C SER A 129 -4.21 17.43 8.88
N CYS A 130 -4.65 16.17 8.69
CA CYS A 130 -4.19 15.33 7.58
C CYS A 130 -4.57 15.94 6.21
N LEU A 131 -5.77 16.51 6.07
CA LEU A 131 -6.16 17.23 4.85
C LEU A 131 -5.31 18.48 4.61
N ALA A 132 -4.98 19.21 5.67
CA ALA A 132 -4.09 20.37 5.56
C ALA A 132 -2.68 19.95 5.09
N ARG A 133 -2.12 18.87 5.62
CA ARG A 133 -0.81 18.31 5.22
C ARG A 133 -0.74 17.93 3.74
N VAL A 134 -1.85 17.47 3.17
CA VAL A 134 -1.91 17.17 1.73
C VAL A 134 -2.40 18.35 0.87
N GLY A 135 -2.53 19.56 1.46
CA GLY A 135 -2.91 20.78 0.76
C GLY A 135 -4.38 20.79 0.30
N LEU A 136 -5.29 20.23 1.11
CA LEU A 136 -6.73 20.13 0.82
C LEU A 136 -7.62 20.63 1.98
N ALA A 137 -7.11 21.50 2.86
CA ALA A 137 -7.88 22.04 3.98
C ALA A 137 -9.14 22.80 3.48
N ASP A 138 -9.01 23.59 2.42
CA ASP A 138 -10.10 24.35 1.77
C ASP A 138 -11.16 23.45 1.10
N LYS A 139 -10.83 22.19 0.84
CA LYS A 139 -11.68 21.19 0.19
C LYS A 139 -12.28 20.17 1.17
N ALA A 140 -12.09 20.35 2.49
CA ALA A 140 -12.52 19.39 3.51
C ALA A 140 -14.01 19.00 3.38
N LEU A 141 -14.88 19.95 3.08
CA LEU A 141 -16.31 19.73 2.93
C LEU A 141 -16.76 19.44 1.49
N SER A 142 -15.83 19.50 0.52
CA SER A 142 -16.12 19.17 -0.87
C SER A 142 -16.36 17.69 -1.04
N ARG A 143 -17.36 17.30 -1.84
CA ARG A 143 -17.59 15.91 -2.21
C ARG A 143 -16.45 15.40 -3.07
N VAL A 144 -16.07 14.14 -2.87
CA VAL A 144 -14.92 13.53 -3.55
C VAL A 144 -15.13 13.43 -5.06
N ASP A 145 -16.36 13.16 -5.53
CA ASP A 145 -16.70 13.14 -6.96
C ASP A 145 -16.54 14.50 -7.68
N LYS A 146 -16.35 15.59 -6.94
CA LYS A 146 -16.08 16.93 -7.47
C LYS A 146 -14.59 17.29 -7.48
N LEU A 147 -13.74 16.42 -6.99
CA LEU A 147 -12.30 16.60 -6.92
C LEU A 147 -11.60 16.02 -8.16
N SER A 148 -10.49 16.63 -8.57
CA SER A 148 -9.63 16.05 -9.61
C SER A 148 -8.99 14.72 -9.13
N GLY A 149 -8.54 13.87 -10.06
CA GLY A 149 -7.90 12.60 -9.74
C GLY A 149 -6.71 12.75 -8.76
N GLY A 150 -5.86 13.76 -8.97
CA GLY A 150 -4.76 14.06 -8.05
C GLY A 150 -5.23 14.58 -6.68
N GLN A 151 -6.38 15.27 -6.60
CA GLN A 151 -6.98 15.66 -5.33
C GLN A 151 -7.58 14.44 -4.62
N GLN A 152 -8.26 13.56 -5.35
CA GLN A 152 -8.79 12.29 -4.81
C GLN A 152 -7.66 11.43 -4.26
N GLN A 153 -6.54 11.32 -4.98
CA GLN A 153 -5.37 10.60 -4.49
C GLN A 153 -4.83 11.19 -3.18
N ARG A 154 -4.75 12.52 -3.09
CA ARG A 154 -4.33 13.19 -1.85
C ARG A 154 -5.33 12.98 -0.70
N VAL A 155 -6.63 12.88 -0.97
CA VAL A 155 -7.62 12.46 0.06
C VAL A 155 -7.33 11.03 0.51
N GLY A 156 -6.98 10.10 -0.39
CA GLY A 156 -6.56 8.74 -0.06
C GLY A 156 -5.32 8.69 0.83
N ILE A 157 -4.33 9.55 0.55
CA ILE A 157 -3.14 9.71 1.40
C ILE A 157 -3.54 10.27 2.77
N ALA A 158 -4.36 11.33 2.83
CA ALA A 158 -4.82 11.91 4.10
C ALA A 158 -5.58 10.88 4.95
N ARG A 159 -6.41 10.02 4.33
CA ARG A 159 -7.09 8.91 5.01
C ARG A 159 -6.09 7.91 5.61
N ALA A 160 -5.04 7.57 4.87
CA ALA A 160 -3.97 6.70 5.37
C ALA A 160 -3.24 7.35 6.56
N LEU A 161 -2.91 8.63 6.47
CA LEU A 161 -2.26 9.39 7.55
C LEU A 161 -3.14 9.53 8.80
N ALA A 162 -4.46 9.68 8.64
CA ALA A 162 -5.40 9.76 9.76
C ALA A 162 -5.37 8.50 10.62
N GLN A 163 -4.96 7.36 10.09
CA GLN A 163 -4.71 6.14 10.85
C GLN A 163 -3.47 6.25 11.76
N GLN A 164 -2.64 7.30 11.64
CA GLN A 164 -1.36 7.47 12.36
C GLN A 164 -0.46 6.21 12.22
N PRO A 165 -0.16 5.80 10.98
CA PRO A 165 0.49 4.53 10.72
C PRO A 165 1.98 4.58 11.00
N ALA A 166 2.56 3.42 11.38
CA ALA A 166 4.02 3.22 11.36
C ALA A 166 4.50 2.73 9.97
N ILE A 167 3.58 2.14 9.20
CA ILE A 167 3.87 1.57 7.87
C ILE A 167 2.79 2.03 6.89
N ILE A 168 3.19 2.48 5.71
CA ILE A 168 2.30 2.74 4.57
C ILE A 168 2.63 1.75 3.45
N LEU A 169 1.61 1.02 3.00
CA LEU A 169 1.65 0.17 1.81
C LEU A 169 0.89 0.88 0.69
N ALA A 170 1.54 1.22 -0.41
CA ALA A 170 0.91 1.93 -1.51
C ALA A 170 0.96 1.10 -2.80
N ASP A 171 -0.21 0.66 -3.27
CA ASP A 171 -0.35 -0.15 -4.47
C ASP A 171 -0.65 0.76 -5.66
N GLU A 172 0.37 1.02 -6.49
CA GLU A 172 0.32 1.87 -7.68
C GLU A 172 -0.37 3.24 -7.47
N PRO A 173 0.09 4.03 -6.48
CA PRO A 173 -0.65 5.21 -6.01
C PRO A 173 -0.77 6.32 -7.05
N VAL A 174 -0.14 6.21 -8.22
CA VAL A 174 -0.14 7.26 -9.26
C VAL A 174 -0.47 6.72 -10.66
N ALA A 175 -0.95 5.48 -10.78
CA ALA A 175 -1.15 4.82 -12.08
C ALA A 175 -2.14 5.54 -13.01
N SER A 176 -3.12 6.26 -12.47
CA SER A 176 -4.16 6.98 -13.23
C SER A 176 -3.92 8.50 -13.34
N LEU A 177 -2.74 8.99 -12.94
CA LEU A 177 -2.42 10.41 -12.92
C LEU A 177 -1.47 10.80 -14.06
N ASP A 178 -1.54 12.04 -14.50
CA ASP A 178 -0.55 12.60 -15.40
C ASP A 178 0.84 12.67 -14.77
N PRO A 179 1.93 12.69 -15.56
CA PRO A 179 3.30 12.64 -15.03
C PRO A 179 3.62 13.77 -14.03
N ALA A 180 3.16 15.00 -14.29
CA ALA A 180 3.45 16.12 -13.41
C ALA A 180 2.71 16.01 -12.06
N THR A 181 1.47 15.51 -12.07
CA THR A 181 0.71 15.23 -10.86
C THR A 181 1.29 14.04 -10.11
N SER A 182 1.72 12.97 -10.81
CA SER A 182 2.39 11.81 -10.23
C SER A 182 3.62 12.19 -9.42
N VAL A 183 4.49 13.03 -10.00
CA VAL A 183 5.69 13.55 -9.32
C VAL A 183 5.32 14.31 -8.04
N ARG A 184 4.31 15.17 -8.10
CA ARG A 184 3.85 15.94 -6.92
C ARG A 184 3.28 15.03 -5.83
N VAL A 185 2.47 14.04 -6.19
CA VAL A 185 1.84 13.12 -5.23
C VAL A 185 2.88 12.20 -4.59
N LEU A 186 3.81 11.64 -5.37
CA LEU A 186 4.89 10.80 -4.84
C LEU A 186 5.85 11.60 -3.97
N GLY A 187 6.20 12.83 -4.38
CA GLY A 187 7.03 13.73 -3.58
C GLY A 187 6.38 14.03 -2.24
N LEU A 188 5.10 14.43 -2.24
CA LEU A 188 4.32 14.68 -1.02
C LEU A 188 4.29 13.45 -0.10
N LEU A 189 4.01 12.27 -0.64
CA LEU A 189 3.98 11.03 0.15
C LEU A 189 5.35 10.73 0.77
N ARG A 190 6.42 10.88 -0.01
CA ARG A 190 7.79 10.66 0.47
C ARG A 190 8.17 11.64 1.57
N ASP A 191 7.92 12.93 1.36
CA ASP A 191 8.27 13.97 2.32
C ASP A 191 7.56 13.73 3.66
N ILE A 192 6.25 13.44 3.63
CA ILE A 192 5.47 13.10 4.84
C ILE A 192 6.03 11.86 5.53
N CYS A 193 6.35 10.80 4.76
CA CYS A 193 6.90 9.58 5.36
C CYS A 193 8.25 9.83 6.03
N LYS A 194 9.10 10.67 5.44
CA LYS A 194 10.40 11.05 6.01
C LYS A 194 10.26 11.91 7.26
N GLU A 195 9.38 12.90 7.23
CA GLU A 195 9.12 13.79 8.38
C GLU A 195 8.60 13.01 9.60
N ASP A 196 7.69 12.07 9.38
CA ASP A 196 7.05 11.30 10.45
C ASP A 196 7.80 10.00 10.81
N GLY A 197 8.89 9.65 10.12
CA GLY A 197 9.60 8.38 10.29
C GLY A 197 8.79 7.15 9.88
N ILE A 198 7.82 7.30 8.96
CA ILE A 198 6.95 6.23 8.48
C ILE A 198 7.71 5.36 7.47
N THR A 199 7.65 4.04 7.64
CA THR A 199 8.15 3.10 6.65
C THR A 199 7.16 3.02 5.48
N ALA A 200 7.64 3.25 4.24
CA ALA A 200 6.80 3.20 3.05
C ALA A 200 7.23 2.07 2.11
N ILE A 201 6.27 1.28 1.65
CA ILE A 201 6.48 0.25 0.62
C ILE A 201 5.50 0.56 -0.52
N VAL A 202 6.05 0.95 -1.67
CA VAL A 202 5.27 1.52 -2.78
C VAL A 202 5.50 0.71 -4.05
N SER A 203 4.44 0.17 -4.67
CA SER A 203 4.57 -0.46 -5.99
C SER A 203 4.53 0.59 -7.10
N LEU A 204 5.45 0.50 -8.04
CA LEU A 204 5.53 1.36 -9.21
C LEU A 204 5.90 0.55 -10.46
N HIS A 205 5.55 1.10 -11.65
CA HIS A 205 5.97 0.54 -12.94
C HIS A 205 7.09 1.34 -13.60
N GLN A 206 7.24 2.63 -13.23
CA GLN A 206 8.15 3.55 -13.89
C GLN A 206 9.46 3.62 -13.11
N LEU A 207 10.55 3.25 -13.79
CA LEU A 207 11.92 3.31 -13.27
C LEU A 207 12.31 4.72 -12.85
N GLU A 208 11.87 5.74 -13.58
CA GLU A 208 12.17 7.13 -13.30
C GLU A 208 11.71 7.54 -11.89
N TYR A 209 10.49 7.13 -11.50
CA TYR A 209 9.98 7.41 -10.15
C TYR A 209 10.72 6.61 -9.08
N ALA A 210 11.08 5.34 -9.36
CA ALA A 210 11.88 4.55 -8.44
C ALA A 210 13.25 5.21 -8.19
N ARG A 211 13.95 5.63 -9.25
CA ARG A 211 15.23 6.35 -9.12
C ARG A 211 15.13 7.67 -8.37
N ARG A 212 14.01 8.39 -8.54
CA ARG A 212 13.82 9.72 -7.96
C ARG A 212 13.42 9.70 -6.50
N PHE A 213 12.58 8.74 -6.10
CA PHE A 213 11.92 8.78 -4.80
C PHE A 213 12.34 7.68 -3.83
N ALA A 214 12.85 6.54 -4.32
CA ALA A 214 13.19 5.42 -3.47
C ALA A 214 14.50 5.65 -2.69
N ASP A 215 14.57 5.09 -1.49
CA ASP A 215 15.85 4.83 -0.81
C ASP A 215 16.37 3.43 -1.20
N ARG A 216 15.45 2.52 -1.55
CA ARG A 216 15.74 1.14 -1.95
C ARG A 216 14.73 0.67 -3.00
N VAL A 217 15.20 -0.12 -3.95
CA VAL A 217 14.38 -0.71 -5.02
C VAL A 217 14.45 -2.23 -4.94
N VAL A 218 13.29 -2.87 -4.81
CA VAL A 218 13.13 -4.32 -4.89
C VAL A 218 12.47 -4.63 -6.23
N GLY A 219 13.22 -5.23 -7.15
CA GLY A 219 12.71 -5.61 -8.47
C GLY A 219 12.07 -6.98 -8.45
N LEU A 220 10.84 -7.08 -8.98
CA LEU A 220 10.11 -8.34 -9.13
C LEU A 220 9.98 -8.71 -10.60
N ALA A 221 10.26 -9.99 -10.91
CA ALA A 221 10.03 -10.62 -12.21
C ALA A 221 9.59 -12.08 -11.98
N ASP A 222 8.74 -12.61 -12.84
CA ASP A 222 8.32 -14.03 -12.82
C ASP A 222 7.90 -14.53 -11.43
N SER A 223 7.15 -13.67 -10.70
CA SER A 223 6.65 -13.96 -9.34
C SER A 223 7.73 -14.13 -8.27
N GLN A 224 8.95 -13.63 -8.49
CA GLN A 224 10.08 -13.68 -7.56
C GLN A 224 10.80 -12.33 -7.47
N ILE A 225 11.64 -12.16 -6.45
CA ILE A 225 12.56 -11.04 -6.36
C ILE A 225 13.73 -11.29 -7.33
N ALA A 226 13.90 -10.39 -8.29
CA ALA A 226 14.97 -10.42 -9.27
C ALA A 226 16.23 -9.68 -8.77
N PHE A 227 16.05 -8.60 -8.01
CA PHE A 227 17.12 -7.84 -7.36
C PHE A 227 16.59 -7.02 -6.17
N ASP A 228 17.53 -6.57 -5.36
CA ASP A 228 17.32 -5.72 -4.20
C ASP A 228 18.55 -4.82 -4.04
N ALA A 229 18.38 -3.52 -4.35
CA ALA A 229 19.51 -2.59 -4.49
C ALA A 229 19.13 -1.14 -4.17
N ALA A 230 20.13 -0.29 -3.90
CA ALA A 230 19.92 1.15 -3.86
C ALA A 230 19.64 1.68 -5.29
N PRO A 231 18.89 2.78 -5.45
CA PRO A 231 18.60 3.35 -6.78
C PRO A 231 19.83 3.69 -7.62
N SER A 232 20.93 4.07 -6.97
CA SER A 232 22.22 4.38 -7.59
C SER A 232 23.00 3.14 -8.08
N GLU A 233 22.67 1.96 -7.58
CA GLU A 233 23.33 0.69 -7.88
C GLU A 233 22.59 -0.13 -8.95
N LEU A 234 21.49 0.40 -9.49
CA LEU A 234 20.69 -0.29 -10.50
C LEU A 234 21.47 -0.39 -11.81
N THR A 235 21.76 -1.62 -12.22
CA THR A 235 22.44 -1.94 -13.48
C THR A 235 21.45 -2.22 -14.61
N ASP A 236 21.87 -2.00 -15.86
CA ASP A 236 21.04 -2.30 -17.02
C ASP A 236 20.64 -3.79 -17.06
N ALA A 237 21.55 -4.70 -16.69
CA ALA A 237 21.26 -6.13 -16.61
C ALA A 237 20.14 -6.47 -15.60
N GLN A 238 20.08 -5.79 -14.46
CA GLN A 238 18.99 -5.93 -13.49
C GLN A 238 17.67 -5.41 -14.06
N LEU A 239 17.71 -4.28 -14.77
CA LEU A 239 16.54 -3.69 -15.40
C LEU A 239 16.03 -4.57 -16.55
N GLU A 240 16.92 -5.10 -17.39
CA GLU A 240 16.55 -6.06 -18.43
C GLU A 240 15.82 -7.27 -17.86
N ARG A 241 16.26 -7.81 -16.72
CA ARG A 241 15.60 -8.96 -16.08
C ARG A 241 14.15 -8.69 -15.71
N ILE A 242 13.80 -7.49 -15.26
CA ILE A 242 12.41 -7.15 -14.92
C ILE A 242 11.57 -6.70 -16.11
N TYR A 243 12.21 -6.27 -17.23
CA TYR A 243 11.51 -5.80 -18.43
C TYR A 243 11.58 -6.78 -19.61
N ALA A 244 12.40 -7.84 -19.56
CA ALA A 244 12.57 -8.84 -20.64
C ALA A 244 11.27 -9.60 -21.00
N GLY A 245 10.31 -9.67 -20.09
CA GLY A 245 8.99 -10.27 -20.34
C GLY A 245 8.12 -9.54 -21.38
N ARG A 246 8.56 -8.42 -21.93
CA ARG A 246 7.87 -7.70 -23.01
C ARG A 246 7.99 -8.34 -24.39
N SER A 247 8.85 -9.34 -24.58
CA SER A 247 9.19 -9.86 -25.92
C SER A 247 8.36 -11.04 -26.40
N THR A 248 7.49 -11.64 -25.60
CA THR A 248 6.64 -12.73 -26.07
C THR A 248 5.22 -12.63 -25.48
N THR A 249 4.26 -12.34 -26.39
CA THR A 249 2.82 -12.60 -26.31
C THR A 249 2.07 -11.90 -25.16
N GLN A 250 1.53 -10.74 -25.45
CA GLN A 250 0.31 -10.28 -24.80
C GLN A 250 -0.88 -11.09 -25.33
N PRO A 251 -1.54 -11.97 -24.58
CA PRO A 251 -2.94 -12.24 -24.79
C PRO A 251 -3.72 -11.08 -24.15
N ALA A 252 -4.45 -10.32 -24.95
CA ALA A 252 -5.47 -9.42 -24.48
C ALA A 252 -6.51 -10.26 -23.73
N ASN A 253 -6.48 -10.20 -22.41
CA ASN A 253 -7.50 -10.55 -21.39
C ASN A 253 -6.81 -11.14 -20.16
N ALA A 254 -6.25 -10.30 -19.31
CA ALA A 254 -6.07 -10.68 -17.93
C ALA A 254 -7.48 -10.69 -17.29
N PRO A 255 -7.91 -11.79 -16.64
CA PRO A 255 -9.17 -11.77 -15.91
C PRO A 255 -9.10 -10.70 -14.82
N ALA A 256 -10.20 -9.96 -14.67
CA ALA A 256 -10.36 -8.99 -13.59
C ALA A 256 -10.00 -9.64 -12.27
N GLU A 257 -9.20 -8.94 -11.45
CA GLU A 257 -8.81 -9.43 -10.13
C GLU A 257 -10.06 -9.85 -9.35
N PRO A 258 -10.07 -11.04 -8.74
CA PRO A 258 -11.21 -11.47 -7.95
C PRO A 258 -11.46 -10.48 -6.80
N PRO A 259 -12.72 -10.20 -6.46
CA PRO A 259 -13.05 -9.31 -5.35
C PRO A 259 -12.41 -9.84 -4.07
N VAL A 260 -11.85 -8.94 -3.27
CA VAL A 260 -11.32 -9.25 -1.94
C VAL A 260 -12.49 -9.78 -1.10
N MET A 261 -12.56 -11.08 -0.92
CA MET A 261 -13.52 -11.70 0.00
C MET A 261 -13.05 -11.41 1.43
N LEU A 262 -13.70 -10.44 2.06
CA LEU A 262 -13.64 -10.26 3.50
C LEU A 262 -14.41 -11.46 4.10
N GLU A 263 -13.70 -12.44 4.64
CA GLU A 263 -14.33 -13.47 5.45
C GLU A 263 -15.01 -12.78 6.65
N PRO A 264 -16.33 -13.00 6.86
CA PRO A 264 -16.98 -12.52 8.07
C PRO A 264 -16.49 -13.34 9.26
N SER A 265 -15.71 -12.73 10.14
CA SER A 265 -15.41 -13.28 11.45
C SER A 265 -16.67 -13.26 12.32
N LEU A 266 -17.53 -14.25 12.10
CA LEU A 266 -18.63 -14.58 13.00
C LEU A 266 -18.17 -15.73 13.90
N GLU A 267 -17.52 -15.41 14.99
CA GLU A 267 -17.63 -16.20 16.23
C GLU A 267 -18.25 -15.34 17.31
N MET A 268 -19.57 -15.37 17.34
CA MET A 268 -20.30 -15.14 18.57
C MET A 268 -20.27 -16.46 19.36
N SER A 269 -19.35 -16.57 20.30
CA SER A 269 -19.43 -17.55 21.39
C SER A 269 -20.06 -16.90 22.59
N ARG A 270 -20.98 -17.62 23.15
CA ARG A 270 -21.81 -17.38 24.33
C ARG A 270 -21.04 -16.98 25.57
#